data_6a9596bec2735cc2a93f39cdc91967e9
#
_entry.id   6a9596bec2735cc2a93f39cdc91967e9
#
_cell.length_a   1.000
_cell.length_b   1.000
_cell.length_c   1.000
_cell.angle_alpha   90.00
_cell.angle_beta   90.00
_cell.angle_gamma   90.00
#
_symmetry.space_group_name_H-M   'P 1'
#
loop_
_entity.id
_entity.type
_entity.pdbx_description
1 polymer ?
#
loop_
_entity_poly.entity_id
_entity_poly.type
_entity_poly.pdbx_seq_one_letter_code
_entity_poly.pdbx_strand_id
1 'polypeptide(L)'
;MIILLDEYDTPMQEAYLYAYWNDFTSFVRNLFNATFKTNPYLERALMTGITRVSKESVFSDLNNLNVVTVTSDEYTTAFGFTENEVFDALDEAGLSEEKGLVKSWYDGFVFGQFKDMYNPWSITNFLDKRELQAYWADTSSNRLVGRLTQTASGEIKEIM
;
A
#
# COMPACT_ATOMS: atom_id res chain seq x y z
N MET A 1 -22.18 9.86 7.23
CA MET A 1 -21.28 9.96 6.05
C MET A 1 -20.12 8.99 6.24
N ILE A 2 -19.73 8.29 5.16
CA ILE A 2 -18.51 7.46 5.14
C ILE A 2 -17.50 8.17 4.23
N ILE A 3 -16.23 8.26 4.64
CA ILE A 3 -15.16 8.87 3.87
C ILE A 3 -14.13 7.80 3.53
N LEU A 4 -13.79 7.68 2.25
CA LEU A 4 -12.73 6.84 1.74
C LEU A 4 -11.67 7.77 1.12
N LEU A 5 -10.45 7.72 1.64
CA LEU A 5 -9.33 8.52 1.17
C LEU A 5 -8.19 7.59 0.78
N ASP A 6 -7.99 7.43 -0.51
CA ASP A 6 -6.93 6.58 -1.06
C ASP A 6 -5.65 7.39 -1.31
N GLU A 7 -4.50 6.75 -1.08
CA GLU A 7 -3.17 7.32 -1.29
C GLU A 7 -2.97 8.70 -0.61
N TYR A 8 -3.37 8.84 0.66
CA TYR A 8 -3.28 10.11 1.39
C TYR A 8 -1.85 10.68 1.45
N ASP A 9 -0.85 9.83 1.33
CA ASP A 9 0.56 10.17 1.42
C ASP A 9 1.18 10.65 0.09
N THR A 10 0.59 10.36 -1.06
CA THR A 10 1.08 10.78 -2.37
C THR A 10 1.30 12.30 -2.47
N PRO A 11 0.35 13.18 -2.15
CA PRO A 11 0.58 14.61 -2.18
C PRO A 11 1.57 15.09 -1.13
N MET A 12 1.77 14.35 -0.04
CA MET A 12 2.78 14.65 0.98
C MET A 12 4.18 14.31 0.48
N GLN A 13 4.34 13.22 -0.25
CA GLN A 13 5.60 12.88 -0.91
C GLN A 13 6.00 13.97 -1.92
N GLU A 14 5.06 14.46 -2.70
CA GLU A 14 5.27 15.59 -3.63
C GLU A 14 5.69 16.87 -2.87
N ALA A 15 5.02 17.19 -1.75
CA ALA A 15 5.36 18.34 -0.93
C ALA A 15 6.79 18.26 -0.37
N TYR A 16 7.23 17.06 0.00
CA TYR A 16 8.61 16.82 0.43
C TYR A 16 9.60 17.00 -0.72
N LEU A 17 9.30 16.45 -1.89
CA LEU A 17 10.19 16.51 -3.06
C LEU A 17 10.37 17.92 -3.60
N TYR A 18 9.36 18.78 -3.48
CA TYR A 18 9.36 20.15 -4.03
C TYR A 18 9.49 21.24 -2.98
N ALA A 19 9.89 20.88 -1.75
CA ALA A 19 10.26 21.79 -0.67
C ALA A 19 9.13 22.72 -0.16
N TYR A 20 7.86 22.30 -0.26
CA TYR A 20 6.72 23.01 0.35
C TYR A 20 6.05 22.18 1.48
N TRP A 21 6.83 21.31 2.11
CA TRP A 21 6.38 20.39 3.16
C TRP A 21 5.64 21.07 4.31
N ASN A 22 6.21 22.16 4.86
CA ASN A 22 5.66 22.80 6.06
C ASN A 22 4.29 23.42 5.82
N ASP A 23 4.11 24.10 4.70
CA ASP A 23 2.83 24.72 4.34
C ASP A 23 1.76 23.67 4.06
N PHE A 24 2.15 22.63 3.32
CA PHE A 24 1.24 21.54 2.97
C PHE A 24 0.82 20.72 4.18
N THR A 25 1.74 20.35 5.07
CA THR A 25 1.42 19.58 6.28
C THR A 25 0.53 20.37 7.23
N SER A 26 0.73 21.67 7.34
CA SER A 26 -0.15 22.56 8.11
C SER A 26 -1.58 22.57 7.56
N PHE A 27 -1.73 22.69 6.25
CA PHE A 27 -3.03 22.61 5.58
C PHE A 27 -3.70 21.25 5.80
N VAL A 28 -2.99 20.14 5.54
CA VAL A 28 -3.54 18.78 5.66
C VAL A 28 -3.92 18.46 7.10
N ARG A 29 -3.14 18.91 8.09
CA ARG A 29 -3.48 18.76 9.52
C ARG A 29 -4.82 19.43 9.84
N ASN A 30 -5.02 20.67 9.40
CA ASN A 30 -6.26 21.39 9.60
C ASN A 30 -7.46 20.71 8.89
N LEU A 31 -7.25 20.24 7.66
CA LEU A 31 -8.23 19.51 6.89
C LEU A 31 -8.64 18.21 7.60
N PHE A 32 -7.68 17.42 8.05
CA PHE A 32 -7.93 16.15 8.74
C PHE A 32 -8.60 16.36 10.09
N ASN A 33 -8.20 17.36 10.85
CA ASN A 33 -8.86 17.71 12.10
C ASN A 33 -10.33 18.09 11.89
N ALA A 34 -10.62 18.95 10.92
CA ALA A 34 -11.98 19.34 10.61
C ALA A 34 -12.82 18.18 10.07
N THR A 35 -12.19 17.26 9.35
CA THR A 35 -12.89 16.14 8.68
C THR A 35 -13.11 14.95 9.61
N PHE A 36 -12.10 14.58 10.42
CA PHE A 36 -12.08 13.30 11.14
C PHE A 36 -12.22 13.42 12.64
N LYS A 37 -11.85 14.55 13.26
CA LYS A 37 -11.77 14.63 14.72
C LYS A 37 -13.13 14.84 15.41
N THR A 38 -13.89 15.82 15.03
CA THR A 38 -15.12 16.24 15.72
C THR A 38 -16.30 16.42 14.78
N ASN A 39 -16.26 15.77 13.64
CA ASN A 39 -17.29 15.89 12.62
C ASN A 39 -18.52 15.05 13.01
N PRO A 40 -19.66 15.67 13.38
CA PRO A 40 -20.84 14.94 13.83
C PRO A 40 -21.53 14.14 12.71
N TYR A 41 -21.17 14.40 11.46
CA TYR A 41 -21.70 13.70 10.28
C TYR A 41 -20.85 12.52 9.86
N LEU A 42 -19.65 12.35 10.43
CA LEU A 42 -18.76 11.25 10.13
C LEU A 42 -19.20 10.01 10.90
N GLU A 43 -19.51 8.95 10.19
CA GLU A 43 -19.77 7.63 10.73
C GLU A 43 -18.52 6.78 10.77
N ARG A 44 -17.83 6.71 9.64
CA ARG A 44 -16.58 5.97 9.46
C ARG A 44 -15.69 6.66 8.45
N ALA A 45 -14.38 6.43 8.58
CA ALA A 45 -13.40 6.80 7.57
C ALA A 45 -12.37 5.68 7.40
N LEU A 46 -11.91 5.50 6.16
CA LEU A 46 -10.79 4.66 5.81
C LEU A 46 -9.80 5.49 5.02
N MET A 47 -8.54 5.45 5.42
CA MET A 47 -7.44 6.09 4.70
C MET A 47 -6.41 5.04 4.33
N THR A 48 -5.94 5.05 3.09
CA THR A 48 -4.86 4.17 2.62
C THR A 48 -3.64 4.97 2.21
N GLY A 49 -2.46 4.35 2.24
CA GLY A 49 -1.20 4.94 1.80
C GLY A 49 -0.06 3.94 1.88
N ILE A 50 0.98 4.16 1.10
CA ILE A 50 2.17 3.31 1.08
C ILE A 50 3.08 3.62 2.26
N THR A 51 3.21 4.91 2.62
CA THR A 51 4.08 5.36 3.68
C THR A 51 3.28 5.86 4.87
N ARG A 52 3.68 5.43 6.07
CA ARG A 52 3.17 6.04 7.29
C ARG A 52 3.88 7.36 7.51
N VAL A 53 3.20 8.46 7.19
CA VAL A 53 3.69 9.79 7.55
C VAL A 53 3.75 9.92 9.06
N SER A 54 4.85 10.45 9.60
CA SER A 54 5.09 10.56 11.03
C SER A 54 3.89 11.18 11.75
N LYS A 55 3.49 10.54 12.84
CA LYS A 55 2.35 10.97 13.68
C LYS A 55 2.48 12.42 14.15
N GLU A 56 3.69 12.90 14.31
CA GLU A 56 4.01 14.25 14.83
C GLU A 56 3.69 15.37 13.85
N SER A 57 3.59 15.09 12.54
CA SER A 57 3.37 16.15 11.56
C SER A 57 1.91 16.33 11.14
N VAL A 58 1.14 15.25 10.96
CA VAL A 58 -0.18 15.32 10.33
C VAL A 58 -1.28 14.71 11.20
N PHE A 59 -0.97 13.64 11.92
CA PHE A 59 -1.94 12.87 12.70
C PHE A 59 -1.85 13.11 14.21
N SER A 60 -1.03 14.07 14.66
CA SER A 60 -0.81 14.32 16.09
C SER A 60 -2.09 14.59 16.87
N ASP A 61 -3.07 15.19 16.21
CA ASP A 61 -4.32 15.60 16.83
C ASP A 61 -5.45 14.58 16.68
N LEU A 62 -5.25 13.50 15.91
CA LEU A 62 -6.24 12.44 15.71
C LEU A 62 -5.98 11.28 16.70
N ASN A 63 -6.80 11.21 17.75
CA ASN A 63 -6.63 10.23 18.82
C ASN A 63 -7.38 8.91 18.57
N ASN A 64 -8.24 8.86 17.55
CA ASN A 64 -9.17 7.77 17.27
C ASN A 64 -8.77 6.93 16.03
N LEU A 65 -7.52 7.03 15.58
CA LEU A 65 -7.04 6.24 14.46
C LEU A 65 -6.71 4.81 14.92
N ASN A 66 -7.28 3.82 14.24
CA ASN A 66 -6.75 2.47 14.21
C ASN A 66 -5.78 2.37 13.03
N VAL A 67 -4.51 2.14 13.32
CA VAL A 67 -3.44 2.09 12.32
C VAL A 67 -3.06 0.64 12.07
N VAL A 68 -3.39 0.16 10.88
CA VAL A 68 -3.06 -1.19 10.41
C VAL A 68 -1.96 -1.09 9.36
N THR A 69 -0.95 -1.91 9.48
CA THR A 69 0.20 -1.98 8.56
C THR A 69 0.40 -3.43 8.10
N VAL A 70 1.31 -3.65 7.18
CA VAL A 70 1.68 -4.99 6.70
C VAL A 70 2.18 -5.92 7.82
N THR A 71 2.58 -5.37 8.96
CA THR A 71 3.02 -6.15 10.14
C THR A 71 1.90 -6.41 11.16
N SER A 72 0.71 -5.87 10.94
CA SER A 72 -0.45 -6.07 11.81
C SER A 72 -1.14 -7.39 11.49
N ASP A 73 -1.73 -8.03 12.51
CA ASP A 73 -2.52 -9.25 12.32
C ASP A 73 -3.98 -8.97 11.92
N GLU A 74 -4.38 -7.70 11.92
CA GLU A 74 -5.71 -7.27 11.47
C GLU A 74 -5.75 -7.15 9.93
N TYR A 75 -6.84 -7.60 9.32
CA TYR A 75 -7.11 -7.47 7.88
C TYR A 75 -6.05 -8.09 6.95
N THR A 76 -5.33 -9.09 7.41
CA THR A 76 -4.21 -9.71 6.68
C THR A 76 -4.60 -10.27 5.31
N THR A 77 -5.85 -10.65 5.12
CA THR A 77 -6.37 -11.20 3.85
C THR A 77 -7.21 -10.20 3.04
N ALA A 78 -7.29 -8.93 3.47
CA ALA A 78 -8.17 -7.95 2.83
C ALA A 78 -7.54 -7.22 1.64
N PHE A 79 -6.21 -7.21 1.53
CA PHE A 79 -5.47 -6.40 0.55
C PHE A 79 -4.60 -7.21 -0.41
N GLY A 80 -4.88 -8.50 -0.53
CA GLY A 80 -4.20 -9.42 -1.45
C GLY A 80 -5.08 -10.63 -1.72
N PHE A 81 -4.64 -11.51 -2.60
CA PHE A 81 -5.26 -12.82 -2.75
C PHE A 81 -4.51 -13.84 -1.92
N THR A 82 -5.24 -14.71 -1.24
CA THR A 82 -4.70 -15.88 -0.57
C THR A 82 -4.33 -16.97 -1.59
N GLU A 83 -3.45 -17.90 -1.22
CA GLU A 83 -3.10 -19.02 -2.09
C GLU A 83 -4.34 -19.83 -2.54
N ASN A 84 -5.29 -20.05 -1.64
CA ASN A 84 -6.51 -20.76 -1.98
C ASN A 84 -7.33 -20.04 -3.06
N GLU A 85 -7.52 -18.71 -2.90
CA GLU A 85 -8.25 -17.90 -3.90
C GLU A 85 -7.54 -17.92 -5.27
N VAL A 86 -6.23 -17.86 -5.28
CA VAL A 86 -5.44 -17.94 -6.52
C VAL A 86 -5.55 -19.32 -7.16
N PHE A 87 -5.46 -20.39 -6.38
CA PHE A 87 -5.53 -21.75 -6.90
C PHE A 87 -6.93 -22.10 -7.40
N ASP A 88 -7.96 -21.64 -6.73
CA ASP A 88 -9.35 -21.79 -7.18
C ASP A 88 -9.58 -21.05 -8.50
N ALA A 89 -9.08 -19.81 -8.63
CA ALA A 89 -9.16 -19.03 -9.86
C ALA A 89 -8.39 -19.69 -11.03
N LEU A 90 -7.24 -20.31 -10.75
CA LEU A 90 -6.49 -21.08 -11.77
C LEU A 90 -7.26 -22.33 -12.20
N ASP A 91 -7.89 -23.03 -11.28
CA ASP A 91 -8.72 -24.20 -11.60
C ASP A 91 -9.93 -23.82 -12.48
N GLU A 92 -10.64 -22.76 -12.12
CA GLU A 92 -11.76 -22.23 -12.90
C GLU A 92 -11.32 -21.78 -14.31
N ALA A 93 -10.11 -21.23 -14.41
CA ALA A 93 -9.53 -20.79 -15.68
C ALA A 93 -8.95 -21.94 -16.54
N GLY A 94 -8.97 -23.19 -16.05
CA GLY A 94 -8.37 -24.35 -16.73
C GLY A 94 -6.85 -24.35 -16.72
N LEU A 95 -6.22 -23.75 -15.69
CA LEU A 95 -4.77 -23.58 -15.52
C LEU A 95 -4.24 -24.34 -14.29
N SER A 96 -4.87 -25.42 -13.89
CA SER A 96 -4.49 -26.20 -12.68
C SER A 96 -3.03 -26.63 -12.69
N GLU A 97 -2.47 -26.93 -13.86
CA GLU A 97 -1.06 -27.33 -14.02
C GLU A 97 -0.06 -26.18 -13.77
N GLU A 98 -0.52 -24.93 -13.85
CA GLU A 98 0.32 -23.74 -13.70
C GLU A 98 0.51 -23.30 -12.23
N LYS A 99 -0.20 -23.92 -11.27
CA LYS A 99 -0.14 -23.51 -9.85
C LYS A 99 1.25 -23.39 -9.29
N GLY A 100 2.11 -24.38 -9.54
CA GLY A 100 3.51 -24.35 -9.08
C GLY A 100 4.32 -23.22 -9.69
N LEU A 101 4.09 -22.90 -10.96
CA LEU A 101 4.78 -21.85 -11.67
C LEU A 101 4.29 -20.46 -11.21
N VAL A 102 2.98 -20.28 -11.09
CA VAL A 102 2.36 -19.05 -10.56
C VAL A 102 2.84 -18.77 -9.13
N LYS A 103 2.91 -19.81 -8.29
CA LYS A 103 3.47 -19.69 -6.95
C LYS A 103 4.91 -19.20 -6.98
N SER A 104 5.77 -19.80 -7.78
CA SER A 104 7.18 -19.42 -7.87
C SER A 104 7.41 -17.99 -8.40
N TRP A 105 6.46 -17.43 -9.15
CA TRP A 105 6.56 -16.11 -9.76
C TRP A 105 5.94 -14.99 -8.93
N TYR A 106 4.82 -15.26 -8.27
CA TYR A 106 3.95 -14.22 -7.71
C TYR A 106 3.70 -14.34 -6.21
N ASP A 107 4.07 -15.44 -5.57
CA ASP A 107 4.03 -15.57 -4.12
C ASP A 107 5.16 -14.76 -3.46
N GLY A 108 4.95 -14.39 -2.21
CA GLY A 108 6.01 -13.81 -1.39
C GLY A 108 5.61 -12.66 -0.49
N PHE A 109 4.36 -12.21 -0.50
CA PHE A 109 3.93 -11.23 0.49
C PHE A 109 3.54 -11.90 1.80
N VAL A 110 3.89 -11.22 2.89
CA VAL A 110 3.54 -11.60 4.25
C VAL A 110 2.84 -10.45 4.92
N PHE A 111 1.61 -10.66 5.39
CA PHE A 111 0.85 -9.68 6.17
C PHE A 111 0.62 -10.21 7.58
N GLY A 112 1.20 -9.55 8.60
CA GLY A 112 1.21 -10.05 9.96
C GLY A 112 1.84 -11.44 10.04
N GLN A 113 1.07 -12.41 10.53
CA GLN A 113 1.46 -13.83 10.56
C GLN A 113 1.01 -14.62 9.32
N PHE A 114 0.23 -14.00 8.43
CA PHE A 114 -0.29 -14.65 7.24
C PHE A 114 0.73 -14.62 6.10
N LYS A 115 1.04 -15.79 5.55
CA LYS A 115 1.99 -16.00 4.46
C LYS A 115 1.27 -16.35 3.17
N ASP A 116 2.04 -16.48 2.08
CA ASP A 116 1.55 -16.92 0.78
C ASP A 116 0.41 -16.00 0.26
N MET A 117 0.67 -14.69 0.33
CA MET A 117 -0.21 -13.67 -0.24
C MET A 117 0.30 -13.23 -1.60
N TYR A 118 -0.63 -13.01 -2.52
CA TYR A 118 -0.36 -12.66 -3.91
C TYR A 118 -0.86 -11.26 -4.24
N ASN A 119 -0.11 -10.57 -5.07
CA ASN A 119 -0.53 -9.27 -5.59
C ASN A 119 -1.69 -9.45 -6.59
N PRO A 120 -2.87 -8.83 -6.36
CA PRO A 120 -4.04 -9.00 -7.22
C PRO A 120 -3.79 -8.57 -8.67
N TRP A 121 -3.02 -7.49 -8.89
CA TRP A 121 -2.69 -7.01 -10.23
C TRP A 121 -1.90 -8.04 -11.03
N SER A 122 -0.92 -8.69 -10.41
CA SER A 122 -0.12 -9.74 -11.05
C SER A 122 -0.97 -10.95 -11.43
N ILE A 123 -1.81 -11.42 -10.51
CA ILE A 123 -2.67 -12.59 -10.74
C ILE A 123 -3.74 -12.32 -11.80
N THR A 124 -4.42 -11.18 -11.73
CA THR A 124 -5.46 -10.86 -12.73
C THR A 124 -4.86 -10.69 -14.13
N ASN A 125 -3.69 -10.07 -14.26
CA ASN A 125 -3.01 -9.97 -15.56
C ASN A 125 -2.54 -11.33 -16.08
N PHE A 126 -2.05 -12.22 -15.20
CA PHE A 126 -1.66 -13.56 -15.61
C PHE A 126 -2.90 -14.36 -16.09
N LEU A 127 -4.00 -14.32 -15.37
CA LEU A 127 -5.25 -15.00 -15.75
C LEU A 127 -5.80 -14.51 -17.10
N ASP A 128 -5.65 -13.22 -17.40
CA ASP A 128 -6.11 -12.61 -18.66
C ASP A 128 -5.17 -12.95 -19.83
N LYS A 129 -3.86 -12.73 -19.65
CA LYS A 129 -2.87 -12.80 -20.74
C LYS A 129 -2.22 -14.16 -20.93
N ARG A 130 -2.25 -15.01 -19.92
CA ARG A 130 -1.62 -16.35 -19.91
C ARG A 130 -0.09 -16.27 -20.10
N GLU A 131 0.52 -15.16 -19.70
CA GLU A 131 1.95 -14.90 -19.79
C GLU A 131 2.53 -14.56 -18.42
N LEU A 132 3.70 -15.12 -18.09
CA LEU A 132 4.41 -14.77 -16.87
C LEU A 132 5.26 -13.52 -17.10
N GLN A 133 4.93 -12.46 -16.41
CA GLN A 133 5.65 -11.18 -16.46
C GLN A 133 5.67 -10.51 -15.08
N ALA A 134 6.63 -9.64 -14.86
CA ALA A 134 6.74 -8.84 -13.64
C ALA A 134 5.75 -7.65 -13.66
N TYR A 135 4.46 -7.94 -13.74
CA TYR A 135 3.40 -6.93 -13.92
C TYR A 135 3.41 -5.81 -12.88
N TRP A 136 3.80 -6.11 -11.65
CA TRP A 136 3.84 -5.13 -10.57
C TRP A 136 5.03 -4.17 -10.68
N ALA A 137 6.15 -4.59 -11.23
CA ALA A 137 7.38 -3.81 -11.29
C ALA A 137 7.24 -2.51 -12.10
N ASP A 138 6.33 -2.50 -13.08
CA ASP A 138 6.15 -1.37 -14.00
C ASP A 138 5.03 -0.39 -13.56
N THR A 139 4.33 -0.65 -12.45
CA THR A 139 3.14 0.12 -12.07
C THR A 139 3.41 1.27 -11.11
N SER A 140 4.52 1.27 -10.38
CA SER A 140 4.80 2.28 -9.35
C SER A 140 5.85 3.29 -9.80
N SER A 141 5.53 4.59 -9.75
CA SER A 141 6.53 5.65 -9.83
C SER A 141 7.24 5.78 -8.48
N ASN A 142 8.29 5.00 -8.26
CA ASN A 142 9.14 5.07 -7.06
C ASN A 142 10.03 6.34 -7.03
N ARG A 143 9.47 7.51 -7.40
CA ARG A 143 10.25 8.77 -7.49
C ARG A 143 10.87 9.17 -6.14
N LEU A 144 10.14 8.98 -5.04
CA LEU A 144 10.65 9.27 -3.70
C LEU A 144 11.82 8.33 -3.37
N VAL A 145 11.62 7.02 -3.54
CA VAL A 145 12.68 6.01 -3.29
C VAL A 145 13.87 6.26 -4.19
N GLY A 146 13.66 6.52 -5.48
CA GLY A 146 14.72 6.83 -6.44
C GLY A 146 15.54 8.07 -6.03
N ARG A 147 14.90 9.15 -5.57
CA ARG A 147 15.60 10.33 -5.05
C ARG A 147 16.35 10.06 -3.75
N LEU A 148 15.71 9.40 -2.79
CA LEU A 148 16.36 9.04 -1.53
C LEU A 148 17.59 8.16 -1.76
N THR A 149 17.49 7.17 -2.67
CA THR A 149 18.61 6.32 -3.05
C THR A 149 19.74 7.10 -3.74
N GLN A 150 19.40 8.07 -4.59
CA GLN A 150 20.42 8.93 -5.23
C GLN A 150 21.15 9.83 -4.24
N THR A 151 20.46 10.31 -3.21
CA THR A 151 21.01 11.20 -2.18
C THR A 151 21.62 10.46 -1.00
N ALA A 152 21.37 9.16 -0.86
CA ALA A 152 21.91 8.34 0.22
C ALA A 152 23.44 8.20 0.13
N SER A 153 24.09 8.16 1.29
CA SER A 153 25.52 7.86 1.40
C SER A 153 25.83 6.45 0.85
N GLY A 154 27.10 6.21 0.45
CA GLY A 154 27.52 4.91 -0.08
C GLY A 154 27.18 3.73 0.82
N GLU A 155 27.33 3.89 2.13
CA GLU A 155 27.00 2.86 3.14
C GLU A 155 25.52 2.44 3.13
N ILE A 156 24.61 3.39 2.89
CA ILE A 156 23.17 3.10 2.82
C ILE A 156 22.82 2.40 1.50
N LYS A 157 23.54 2.71 0.40
CA LYS A 157 23.32 2.08 -0.90
C LYS A 157 23.71 0.60 -0.95
N GLU A 158 24.62 0.16 -0.07
CA GLU A 158 25.03 -1.24 0.04
C GLU A 158 24.03 -2.11 0.84
N ILE A 159 23.12 -1.48 1.60
CA ILE A 159 22.14 -2.17 2.47
C ILE A 159 20.76 -2.28 1.78
N MET A 160 20.50 -1.47 0.78
CA MET A 160 19.24 -1.46 0.00
C MET A 160 19.30 -2.36 -1.23
#